data_1208780e9ae424f1c1688fab70d71c2c
#
_entry.id   1208780e9ae424f1c1688fab70d71c2c
#
_cell.length_a   1.000
_cell.length_b   1.000
_cell.length_c   1.000
_cell.angle_alpha   90.00
_cell.angle_beta   90.00
_cell.angle_gamma   90.00
#
_symmetry.space_group_name_H-M   'P 1'
#
loop_
_entity.id
_entity.type
_entity.pdbx_description
1 polymer ?
#
loop_
_entity_poly.entity_id
_entity_poly.type
_entity_poly.pdbx_seq_one_letter_code
_entity_poly.pdbx_strand_id
1 'polypeptide(L)'
;MSILVVQIPERQRLTARGGPDVQTPVSGLGTEYAYVTSPDGLLLSAQGECSAALLPKASTVVAMLADTDVSWHRITLPKAPAARLRAALVGVLEESLLDDADEVHLAVAPDATAGQATWVAAVDRRWLRAELAVLEKADVFVDRIVPSSWPDDPPSGHFAETRTLAAGTDQGVMLHWAHADGVASIRLQGGLPRALIPRPAPAGTRWSATPGAAASAEQWLGMPVNVMARSERALQAARSLWNLRQFDLAQRTRGARALRDGLRRMASPQWRPVRLGLAALVIAQIVGL
;
A
#
# COMPACT_ATOMS: atom_id res chain seq x y z
N MET A 1 16.47 -11.67 -8.06
CA MET A 1 15.51 -11.16 -7.06
C MET A 1 14.16 -11.10 -7.76
N SER A 2 13.05 -11.35 -7.08
CA SER A 2 11.71 -11.20 -7.66
C SER A 2 10.88 -10.33 -6.73
N ILE A 3 10.09 -9.43 -7.30
CA ILE A 3 9.22 -8.52 -6.57
C ILE A 3 7.78 -8.90 -6.88
N LEU A 4 6.97 -9.03 -5.85
CA LEU A 4 5.52 -9.15 -5.93
C LEU A 4 4.90 -7.86 -5.41
N VAL A 5 4.11 -7.18 -6.23
CA VAL A 5 3.28 -6.05 -5.81
C VAL A 5 1.85 -6.55 -5.68
N VAL A 6 1.29 -6.47 -4.48
CA VAL A 6 -0.09 -6.85 -4.18
C VAL A 6 -0.91 -5.58 -3.97
N GLN A 7 -1.95 -5.40 -4.73
CA GLN A 7 -2.88 -4.28 -4.54
C GLN A 7 -3.89 -4.68 -3.46
N ILE A 8 -3.87 -3.96 -2.36
CA ILE A 8 -4.86 -4.16 -1.29
C ILE A 8 -6.21 -3.62 -1.80
N PRO A 9 -7.29 -4.41 -1.69
CA PRO A 9 -8.63 -3.96 -2.08
C PRO A 9 -9.02 -2.69 -1.33
N GLU A 10 -9.70 -1.78 -2.02
CA GLU A 10 -10.18 -0.54 -1.40
C GLU A 10 -11.09 -0.84 -0.21
N ARG A 11 -10.92 -0.05 0.86
CA ARG A 11 -11.76 -0.15 2.05
C ARG A 11 -13.20 0.17 1.68
N GLN A 12 -14.10 -0.75 1.95
CA GLN A 12 -15.53 -0.49 1.81
C GLN A 12 -15.98 0.50 2.88
N ARG A 13 -16.42 1.68 2.45
CA ARG A 13 -17.01 2.69 3.33
C ARG A 13 -18.51 2.50 3.34
N LEU A 14 -19.11 2.50 4.51
CA LEU A 14 -20.56 2.49 4.66
C LEU A 14 -21.12 3.76 3.99
N THR A 15 -21.83 3.59 2.89
CA THR A 15 -22.60 4.70 2.31
C THR A 15 -23.89 4.85 3.12
N ALA A 16 -24.29 6.09 3.43
CA ALA A 16 -25.45 6.43 4.23
C ALA A 16 -26.81 5.91 3.69
N ARG A 17 -26.80 5.16 2.59
CA ARG A 17 -27.96 4.50 1.94
C ARG A 17 -28.06 3.00 2.18
N GLY A 18 -27.12 2.39 2.89
CA GLY A 18 -27.19 0.98 3.26
C GLY A 18 -28.03 0.82 4.53
N GLY A 19 -29.15 0.10 4.46
CA GLY A 19 -29.91 -0.28 5.63
C GLY A 19 -29.09 -1.13 6.63
N PRO A 20 -29.62 -1.39 7.86
CA PRO A 20 -28.89 -2.02 8.97
C PRO A 20 -28.39 -3.46 8.72
N ASP A 21 -28.72 -4.07 7.58
CA ASP A 21 -28.39 -5.46 7.24
C ASP A 21 -27.19 -5.63 6.27
N VAL A 22 -26.47 -4.57 5.92
CA VAL A 22 -25.23 -4.73 5.14
C VAL A 22 -24.14 -5.17 6.09
N GLN A 23 -24.02 -6.48 6.27
CA GLN A 23 -22.88 -7.10 6.91
C GLN A 23 -21.61 -6.60 6.20
N THR A 24 -20.76 -5.93 6.96
CA THR A 24 -19.40 -5.57 6.50
C THR A 24 -18.75 -6.87 6.02
N PRO A 25 -18.37 -7.01 4.75
CA PRO A 25 -17.69 -8.24 4.33
C PRO A 25 -16.45 -8.38 5.19
N VAL A 26 -16.39 -9.47 5.93
CA VAL A 26 -15.21 -9.82 6.71
C VAL A 26 -14.09 -10.04 5.70
N SER A 27 -13.11 -9.13 5.69
CA SER A 27 -11.90 -9.31 4.89
C SER A 27 -11.38 -10.72 5.09
N GLY A 28 -11.24 -11.49 4.01
CA GLY A 28 -10.56 -12.76 4.07
C GLY A 28 -11.24 -13.97 3.42
N LEU A 29 -12.55 -14.03 3.30
CA LEU A 29 -13.22 -15.15 2.59
C LEU A 29 -13.74 -14.62 1.23
N GLY A 30 -13.06 -15.03 0.15
CA GLY A 30 -13.45 -14.65 -1.23
C GLY A 30 -12.87 -13.33 -1.73
N THR A 31 -11.98 -12.67 -0.99
CA THR A 31 -11.29 -11.46 -1.47
C THR A 31 -10.21 -11.85 -2.46
N GLU A 32 -10.30 -11.31 -3.67
CA GLU A 32 -9.25 -11.42 -4.68
C GLU A 32 -8.31 -10.22 -4.62
N TYR A 33 -7.03 -10.49 -4.76
CA TYR A 33 -5.97 -9.49 -4.78
C TYR A 33 -5.43 -9.37 -6.20
N ALA A 34 -5.48 -8.19 -6.76
CA ALA A 34 -4.74 -7.90 -7.98
C ALA A 34 -3.25 -7.89 -7.66
N TYR A 35 -2.45 -8.53 -8.50
CA TYR A 35 -1.02 -8.60 -8.29
C TYR A 35 -0.21 -8.38 -9.56
N VAL A 36 1.02 -7.99 -9.36
CA VAL A 36 2.04 -7.82 -10.41
C VAL A 36 3.33 -8.44 -9.93
N THR A 37 4.01 -9.20 -10.81
CA THR A 37 5.36 -9.71 -10.55
C THR A 37 6.37 -9.05 -11.47
N SER A 38 7.56 -8.80 -10.93
CA SER A 38 8.67 -8.19 -11.66
C SER A 38 10.01 -8.78 -11.19
N PRO A 39 11.00 -8.97 -12.07
CA PRO A 39 12.33 -9.40 -11.66
C PRO A 39 13.16 -8.27 -11.02
N ASP A 40 12.89 -7.02 -11.39
CA ASP A 40 13.71 -5.84 -11.09
C ASP A 40 12.92 -4.60 -10.64
N GLY A 41 11.59 -4.69 -10.63
CA GLY A 41 10.67 -3.56 -10.35
C GLY A 41 10.42 -2.65 -11.55
N LEU A 42 10.98 -2.95 -12.73
CA LEU A 42 10.81 -2.19 -13.97
C LEU A 42 10.01 -2.97 -15.01
N LEU A 43 10.36 -4.23 -15.20
CA LEU A 43 9.76 -5.09 -16.20
C LEU A 43 8.59 -5.89 -15.60
N LEU A 44 7.47 -5.91 -16.30
CA LEU A 44 6.33 -6.76 -15.97
C LEU A 44 6.62 -8.20 -16.39
N SER A 45 6.59 -9.15 -15.44
CA SER A 45 6.69 -10.58 -15.73
C SER A 45 5.33 -11.25 -15.82
N ALA A 46 4.46 -11.00 -14.85
CA ALA A 46 3.09 -11.50 -14.84
C ALA A 46 2.19 -10.57 -14.02
N GLN A 47 0.90 -10.64 -14.31
CA GLN A 47 -0.15 -9.95 -13.57
C GLN A 47 -1.40 -10.82 -13.50
N GLY A 48 -2.25 -10.60 -12.53
CA GLY A 48 -3.50 -11.33 -12.38
C GLY A 48 -4.26 -10.90 -11.14
N GLU A 49 -5.36 -11.59 -10.90
CA GLU A 49 -6.17 -11.49 -9.67
C GLU A 49 -6.36 -12.89 -9.11
N CYS A 50 -6.14 -13.07 -7.83
CA CYS A 50 -6.35 -14.34 -7.15
C CYS A 50 -6.52 -14.16 -5.64
N SER A 51 -6.98 -15.21 -4.97
CA SER A 51 -7.01 -15.22 -3.50
C SER A 51 -5.59 -15.16 -2.92
N ALA A 52 -5.46 -14.70 -1.68
CA ALA A 52 -4.17 -14.58 -0.98
C ALA A 52 -3.34 -15.87 -1.01
N ALA A 53 -4.00 -17.03 -0.92
CA ALA A 53 -3.33 -18.35 -0.90
C ALA A 53 -2.68 -18.74 -2.24
N LEU A 54 -3.11 -18.13 -3.35
CA LEU A 54 -2.63 -18.41 -4.70
C LEU A 54 -1.63 -17.37 -5.20
N LEU A 55 -1.32 -16.35 -4.40
CA LEU A 55 -0.35 -15.32 -4.78
C LEU A 55 1.03 -15.93 -5.07
N PRO A 56 1.71 -15.47 -6.13
CA PRO A 56 3.05 -15.92 -6.47
C PRO A 56 4.04 -15.67 -5.34
N LYS A 57 4.98 -16.61 -5.13
CA LYS A 57 6.09 -16.41 -4.18
C LYS A 57 7.14 -15.49 -4.76
N ALA A 58 7.60 -14.53 -3.98
CA ALA A 58 8.65 -13.59 -4.35
C ALA A 58 9.63 -13.36 -3.20
N SER A 59 10.82 -12.86 -3.52
CA SER A 59 11.82 -12.49 -2.51
C SER A 59 11.48 -11.20 -1.78
N THR A 60 10.71 -10.33 -2.43
CA THR A 60 10.22 -9.06 -1.86
C THR A 60 8.75 -8.89 -2.18
N VAL A 61 7.95 -8.60 -1.17
CA VAL A 61 6.51 -8.35 -1.30
C VAL A 61 6.19 -6.91 -0.92
N VAL A 62 5.57 -6.19 -1.84
CA VAL A 62 5.13 -4.80 -1.65
C VAL A 62 3.60 -4.76 -1.69
N ALA A 63 2.96 -4.28 -0.64
CA ALA A 63 1.53 -4.00 -0.63
C ALA A 63 1.29 -2.57 -1.11
N MET A 64 0.41 -2.37 -2.08
CA MET A 64 0.02 -1.05 -2.58
C MET A 64 -1.38 -0.71 -2.09
N LEU A 65 -1.54 0.46 -1.47
CA LEU A 65 -2.83 1.00 -1.04
C LEU A 65 -3.41 1.94 -2.11
N ALA A 66 -4.73 1.93 -2.23
CA ALA A 66 -5.45 2.85 -3.09
C ALA A 66 -5.37 4.30 -2.57
N ASP A 67 -5.47 5.26 -3.47
CA ASP A 67 -5.43 6.70 -3.14
C ASP A 67 -6.55 7.10 -2.18
N THR A 68 -7.69 6.42 -2.26
CA THR A 68 -8.87 6.66 -1.40
C THR A 68 -8.67 6.23 0.05
N ASP A 69 -7.70 5.37 0.33
CA ASP A 69 -7.47 4.79 1.66
C ASP A 69 -6.33 5.44 2.42
N VAL A 70 -5.69 6.43 1.82
CA VAL A 70 -4.59 7.21 2.43
C VAL A 70 -4.99 8.67 2.49
N SER A 71 -5.00 9.25 3.67
CA SER A 71 -5.12 10.70 3.86
C SER A 71 -3.75 11.32 4.14
N TRP A 72 -3.60 12.58 3.73
CA TRP A 72 -2.32 13.28 3.76
C TRP A 72 -2.39 14.52 4.61
N HIS A 73 -1.45 14.65 5.54
CA HIS A 73 -1.37 15.78 6.46
C HIS A 73 0.02 16.41 6.41
N ARG A 74 0.07 17.71 6.20
CA ARG A 74 1.31 18.48 6.22
C ARG A 74 1.51 19.09 7.60
N ILE A 75 2.60 18.72 8.26
CA ILE A 75 2.92 19.17 9.62
C ILE A 75 4.39 19.60 9.74
N THR A 76 4.72 20.31 10.81
CA THR A 76 6.11 20.43 11.26
C THR A 76 6.44 19.20 12.10
N LEU A 77 7.44 18.39 11.70
CA LEU A 77 7.78 17.15 12.40
C LEU A 77 8.24 17.44 13.83
N PRO A 78 7.61 16.85 14.85
CA PRO A 78 8.02 17.05 16.23
C PRO A 78 9.48 16.61 16.50
N LYS A 79 10.19 17.37 17.30
CA LYS A 79 11.53 16.99 17.81
C LYS A 79 11.37 15.98 18.95
N ALA A 80 11.06 14.73 18.63
CA ALA A 80 10.85 13.67 19.59
C ALA A 80 11.77 12.47 19.32
N PRO A 81 12.22 11.74 20.35
CA PRO A 81 12.92 10.48 20.16
C PRO A 81 12.05 9.47 19.37
N ALA A 82 12.67 8.57 18.60
CA ALA A 82 11.96 7.62 17.75
C ALA A 82 10.88 6.81 18.51
N ALA A 83 11.14 6.42 19.77
CA ALA A 83 10.18 5.68 20.60
C ALA A 83 8.93 6.50 20.99
N ARG A 84 9.02 7.83 20.98
CA ARG A 84 7.90 8.74 21.33
C ARG A 84 7.33 9.47 20.13
N LEU A 85 7.93 9.30 18.96
CA LEU A 85 7.55 10.05 17.76
C LEU A 85 6.06 9.80 17.38
N ARG A 86 5.60 8.54 17.46
CA ARG A 86 4.18 8.24 17.16
C ARG A 86 3.25 9.02 18.10
N ALA A 87 3.50 9.03 19.42
CA ALA A 87 2.66 9.76 20.36
C ALA A 87 2.70 11.28 20.12
N ALA A 88 3.86 11.82 19.77
CA ALA A 88 4.00 13.24 19.41
C ALA A 88 3.23 13.58 18.12
N LEU A 89 3.24 12.70 17.12
CA LEU A 89 2.47 12.87 15.87
C LEU A 89 0.97 12.86 16.14
N VAL A 90 0.49 11.96 17.00
CA VAL A 90 -0.92 11.90 17.41
C VAL A 90 -1.34 13.25 18.01
N GLY A 91 -0.59 13.80 18.96
CA GLY A 91 -0.91 15.08 19.58
C GLY A 91 -0.91 16.27 18.60
N VAL A 92 -0.06 16.25 17.55
CA VAL A 92 -0.04 17.30 16.53
C VAL A 92 -1.21 17.18 15.55
N LEU A 93 -1.68 15.96 15.29
CA LEU A 93 -2.69 15.66 14.28
C LEU A 93 -4.10 15.54 14.85
N GLU A 94 -4.28 15.51 16.18
CA GLU A 94 -5.55 15.26 16.87
C GLU A 94 -6.71 16.10 16.32
N GLU A 95 -6.48 17.39 16.07
CA GLU A 95 -7.52 18.30 15.54
C GLU A 95 -7.78 18.12 14.03
N SER A 96 -6.86 17.49 13.29
CA SER A 96 -6.94 17.33 11.83
C SER A 96 -7.35 15.92 11.41
N LEU A 97 -7.35 14.95 12.31
CA LEU A 97 -7.86 13.60 12.08
C LEU A 97 -9.37 13.58 12.27
N LEU A 98 -10.08 12.95 11.34
CA LEU A 98 -11.53 12.74 11.43
C LEU A 98 -11.88 11.51 12.28
N ASP A 99 -10.97 10.57 12.38
CA ASP A 99 -11.09 9.33 13.15
C ASP A 99 -10.30 9.45 14.46
N ASP A 100 -10.62 8.61 15.43
CA ASP A 100 -9.86 8.52 16.68
C ASP A 100 -8.38 8.20 16.36
N ALA A 101 -7.48 8.95 16.96
CA ALA A 101 -6.05 8.83 16.74
C ALA A 101 -5.49 7.43 17.03
N ASP A 102 -6.14 6.67 17.91
CA ASP A 102 -5.81 5.27 18.19
C ASP A 102 -6.27 4.30 17.10
N GLU A 103 -7.21 4.70 16.27
CA GLU A 103 -7.69 3.91 15.12
C GLU A 103 -6.91 4.20 13.84
N VAL A 104 -6.05 5.22 13.84
CA VAL A 104 -5.26 5.64 12.69
C VAL A 104 -3.83 5.14 12.79
N HIS A 105 -3.34 4.57 11.69
CA HIS A 105 -1.93 4.29 11.47
C HIS A 105 -1.28 5.46 10.75
N LEU A 106 -0.22 6.01 11.33
CA LEU A 106 0.54 7.14 10.79
C LEU A 106 1.85 6.65 10.17
N ALA A 107 2.29 7.31 9.11
CA ALA A 107 3.61 7.09 8.53
C ALA A 107 4.20 8.42 8.03
N VAL A 108 5.45 8.67 8.33
CA VAL A 108 6.16 9.90 7.99
C VAL A 108 6.86 9.76 6.65
N ALA A 109 6.99 10.85 5.89
CA ALA A 109 7.73 10.89 4.64
C ALA A 109 9.17 10.36 4.79
N PRO A 110 9.75 9.74 3.75
CA PRO A 110 11.07 9.11 3.83
C PRO A 110 12.21 10.10 4.09
N ASP A 111 12.05 11.35 3.70
CA ASP A 111 13.03 12.45 3.84
C ASP A 111 12.75 13.37 5.04
N ALA A 112 11.83 12.97 5.91
CA ALA A 112 11.38 13.79 7.02
C ALA A 112 12.49 14.12 8.01
N THR A 113 12.64 15.41 8.32
CA THR A 113 13.62 15.93 9.27
C THR A 113 12.92 16.63 10.43
N ALA A 114 13.34 16.32 11.66
CA ALA A 114 12.77 16.90 12.88
C ALA A 114 12.82 18.44 12.86
N GLY A 115 11.69 19.09 13.12
CA GLY A 115 11.55 20.55 13.10
C GLY A 115 11.30 21.16 11.72
N GLN A 116 11.23 20.33 10.65
CA GLN A 116 10.92 20.78 9.30
C GLN A 116 9.49 20.39 8.91
N ALA A 117 8.94 21.12 7.92
CA ALA A 117 7.66 20.76 7.32
C ALA A 117 7.79 19.43 6.57
N THR A 118 6.86 18.51 6.80
CA THR A 118 6.85 17.18 6.19
C THR A 118 5.43 16.67 5.99
N TRP A 119 5.31 15.61 5.20
CA TRP A 119 4.06 14.90 5.00
C TRP A 119 3.93 13.70 5.92
N VAL A 120 2.73 13.48 6.42
CA VAL A 120 2.33 12.30 7.17
C VAL A 120 1.15 11.66 6.43
N ALA A 121 1.31 10.39 6.11
CA ALA A 121 0.23 9.55 5.61
C ALA A 121 -0.54 8.97 6.80
N ALA A 122 -1.87 8.99 6.72
CA ALA A 122 -2.74 8.38 7.72
C ALA A 122 -3.68 7.37 7.06
N VAL A 123 -3.82 6.20 7.66
CA VAL A 123 -4.56 5.04 7.13
C VAL A 123 -5.34 4.40 8.27
N ASP A 124 -6.54 3.87 8.00
CA ASP A 124 -7.28 3.08 8.99
C ASP A 124 -6.45 1.89 9.47
N ARG A 125 -6.16 1.88 10.76
CA ARG A 125 -5.24 0.92 11.39
C ARG A 125 -5.85 -0.48 11.48
N ARG A 126 -7.16 -0.56 11.77
CA ARG A 126 -7.85 -1.86 11.94
C ARG A 126 -7.96 -2.58 10.63
N TRP A 127 -8.41 -1.88 9.60
CA TRP A 127 -8.51 -2.42 8.25
C TRP A 127 -7.14 -2.86 7.73
N LEU A 128 -6.13 -2.00 7.79
CA LEU A 128 -4.79 -2.32 7.29
C LEU A 128 -4.19 -3.54 8.00
N ARG A 129 -4.37 -3.65 9.32
CA ARG A 129 -3.93 -4.83 10.09
C ARG A 129 -4.67 -6.10 9.69
N ALA A 130 -5.98 -6.00 9.44
CA ALA A 130 -6.78 -7.13 9.01
C ALA A 130 -6.30 -7.65 7.65
N GLU A 131 -6.07 -6.77 6.67
CA GLU A 131 -5.53 -7.12 5.35
C GLU A 131 -4.14 -7.78 5.45
N LEU A 132 -3.24 -7.19 6.22
CA LEU A 132 -1.92 -7.78 6.45
C LEU A 132 -1.99 -9.16 7.12
N ALA A 133 -2.93 -9.36 8.06
CA ALA A 133 -3.13 -10.65 8.72
C ALA A 133 -3.68 -11.73 7.76
N VAL A 134 -4.53 -11.36 6.79
CA VAL A 134 -5.01 -12.27 5.75
C VAL A 134 -3.85 -12.73 4.87
N LEU A 135 -3.00 -11.80 4.41
CA LEU A 135 -1.82 -12.13 3.62
C LEU A 135 -0.83 -12.99 4.42
N GLU A 136 -0.60 -12.66 5.69
CA GLU A 136 0.30 -13.41 6.56
C GLU A 136 -0.18 -14.85 6.82
N LYS A 137 -1.49 -15.08 6.99
CA LYS A 137 -2.08 -16.43 7.08
C LYS A 137 -1.86 -17.25 5.81
N ALA A 138 -1.80 -16.60 4.66
CA ALA A 138 -1.48 -17.22 3.37
C ALA A 138 0.03 -17.37 3.10
N ASP A 139 0.87 -17.16 4.11
CA ASP A 139 2.35 -17.19 4.01
C ASP A 139 2.93 -16.10 3.07
N VAL A 140 2.17 -15.03 2.84
CA VAL A 140 2.58 -13.84 2.08
C VAL A 140 2.95 -12.72 3.05
N PHE A 141 4.24 -12.53 3.23
CA PHE A 141 4.77 -11.53 4.17
C PHE A 141 5.13 -10.24 3.45
N VAL A 142 4.39 -9.19 3.75
CA VAL A 142 4.62 -7.87 3.15
C VAL A 142 5.90 -7.24 3.73
N ASP A 143 6.83 -6.83 2.88
CA ASP A 143 8.06 -6.14 3.28
C ASP A 143 7.87 -4.63 3.36
N ARG A 144 7.12 -4.06 2.43
CA ARG A 144 6.83 -2.62 2.33
C ARG A 144 5.35 -2.41 2.04
N ILE A 145 4.83 -1.28 2.52
CA ILE A 145 3.50 -0.78 2.18
C ILE A 145 3.70 0.57 1.51
N VAL A 146 3.17 0.73 0.31
CA VAL A 146 3.32 1.95 -0.48
C VAL A 146 1.95 2.52 -0.86
N PRO A 147 1.79 3.84 -0.92
CA PRO A 147 0.60 4.46 -1.50
C PRO A 147 0.67 4.41 -3.03
N SER A 148 -0.46 4.42 -3.72
CA SER A 148 -0.49 4.54 -5.19
C SER A 148 -0.13 5.93 -5.69
N SER A 149 -0.40 6.98 -4.90
CA SER A 149 0.08 8.35 -5.12
C SER A 149 0.51 8.98 -3.79
N TRP A 150 1.31 10.00 -3.86
CA TRP A 150 1.77 10.82 -2.73
C TRP A 150 1.83 12.29 -3.15
N PRO A 151 1.84 13.25 -2.18
CA PRO A 151 2.01 14.66 -2.50
C PRO A 151 3.28 14.88 -3.34
N ASP A 152 3.16 15.59 -4.47
CA ASP A 152 4.20 15.69 -5.49
C ASP A 152 4.27 17.10 -6.09
N ASP A 153 5.47 17.49 -6.51
CA ASP A 153 5.74 18.73 -7.24
C ASP A 153 6.85 18.48 -8.28
N PRO A 154 6.57 18.61 -9.57
CA PRO A 154 5.33 19.06 -10.21
C PRO A 154 4.18 18.05 -10.07
N PRO A 155 2.91 18.53 -10.14
CA PRO A 155 1.74 17.72 -9.93
C PRO A 155 1.60 16.54 -10.88
N SER A 156 0.83 15.54 -10.48
CA SER A 156 0.45 14.43 -11.35
C SER A 156 -1.04 14.10 -11.21
N GLY A 157 -1.68 13.81 -12.35
CA GLY A 157 -3.07 13.37 -12.42
C GLY A 157 -3.18 12.00 -13.08
N HIS A 158 -3.92 11.10 -12.45
CA HIS A 158 -4.19 9.79 -12.99
C HIS A 158 -5.70 9.53 -13.06
N PHE A 159 -6.19 9.20 -14.23
CA PHE A 159 -7.59 8.84 -14.45
C PHE A 159 -7.75 7.32 -14.49
N ALA A 160 -8.68 6.81 -13.69
CA ALA A 160 -8.96 5.38 -13.63
C ALA A 160 -10.46 5.12 -13.59
N GLU A 161 -10.90 3.96 -14.11
CA GLU A 161 -12.27 3.52 -13.97
C GLU A 161 -12.57 3.16 -12.52
N THR A 162 -13.74 3.57 -12.03
CA THR A 162 -14.24 3.18 -10.71
C THR A 162 -14.53 1.69 -10.70
N ARG A 163 -13.90 0.94 -9.79
CA ARG A 163 -14.28 -0.45 -9.52
C ARG A 163 -15.44 -0.45 -8.54
N THR A 164 -16.67 -0.38 -9.06
CA THR A 164 -17.85 -0.53 -8.20
C THR A 164 -18.15 -2.01 -8.03
N LEU A 165 -17.96 -2.56 -6.82
CA LEU A 165 -18.37 -3.93 -6.47
C LEU A 165 -19.90 -4.07 -6.27
N ALA A 166 -20.65 -2.98 -6.27
CA ALA A 166 -22.10 -3.00 -6.21
C ALA A 166 -22.68 -3.08 -7.62
N ALA A 167 -23.61 -4.01 -7.84
CA ALA A 167 -24.36 -4.21 -9.07
C ALA A 167 -25.24 -2.99 -9.41
N GLY A 168 -24.63 -1.93 -9.88
CA GLY A 168 -25.27 -0.68 -10.29
C GLY A 168 -24.34 0.06 -11.25
N THR A 169 -24.79 0.20 -12.42
CA THR A 169 -24.38 0.81 -13.70
C THR A 169 -23.54 2.09 -13.68
N ASP A 170 -22.85 2.47 -12.66
CA ASP A 170 -22.07 3.71 -12.65
C ASP A 170 -20.58 3.42 -12.93
N GLN A 171 -20.28 3.16 -14.21
CA GLN A 171 -18.92 3.14 -14.74
C GLN A 171 -18.39 4.59 -14.78
N GLY A 172 -18.04 5.13 -13.63
CA GLY A 172 -17.46 6.44 -13.51
C GLY A 172 -15.94 6.44 -13.71
N VAL A 173 -15.38 7.58 -14.05
CA VAL A 173 -13.94 7.82 -14.02
C VAL A 173 -13.59 8.60 -12.76
N MET A 174 -12.57 8.14 -12.04
CA MET A 174 -11.94 8.85 -10.93
C MET A 174 -10.69 9.55 -11.44
N LEU A 175 -10.48 10.77 -10.99
CA LEU A 175 -9.22 11.48 -11.08
C LEU A 175 -8.52 11.43 -9.72
N HIS A 176 -7.34 10.84 -9.69
CA HIS A 176 -6.41 10.94 -8.57
C HIS A 176 -5.42 12.06 -8.85
N TRP A 177 -5.55 13.16 -8.12
CA TRP A 177 -4.75 14.37 -8.28
C TRP A 177 -3.77 14.51 -7.13
N ALA A 178 -2.48 14.33 -7.43
CA ALA A 178 -1.38 14.52 -6.49
C ALA A 178 -0.67 15.86 -6.79
N HIS A 179 -0.54 16.70 -5.79
CA HIS A 179 0.05 18.02 -5.90
C HIS A 179 0.77 18.43 -4.61
N ALA A 180 1.37 19.62 -4.59
CA ALA A 180 2.14 20.10 -3.45
C ALA A 180 1.35 20.22 -2.13
N ASP A 181 0.02 20.28 -2.19
CA ASP A 181 -0.84 20.40 -1.01
C ASP A 181 -1.58 19.11 -0.65
N GLY A 182 -1.27 17.98 -1.30
CA GLY A 182 -1.83 16.68 -0.95
C GLY A 182 -2.21 15.81 -2.14
N VAL A 183 -3.07 14.82 -1.88
CA VAL A 183 -3.67 13.94 -2.90
C VAL A 183 -5.18 13.97 -2.75
N ALA A 184 -5.89 14.20 -3.85
CA ALA A 184 -7.34 14.17 -3.91
C ALA A 184 -7.84 13.12 -4.90
N SER A 185 -8.85 12.35 -4.50
CA SER A 185 -9.56 11.41 -5.37
C SER A 185 -10.94 11.95 -5.67
N ILE A 186 -11.20 12.29 -6.92
CA ILE A 186 -12.36 13.07 -7.35
C ILE A 186 -13.06 12.33 -8.49
N ARG A 187 -14.38 12.12 -8.38
CA ARG A 187 -15.17 11.62 -9.52
C ARG A 187 -15.20 12.63 -10.64
N LEU A 188 -14.99 12.18 -11.87
CA LEU A 188 -14.96 13.03 -13.05
C LEU A 188 -16.39 13.37 -13.53
N GLN A 189 -17.24 13.80 -12.59
CA GLN A 189 -18.62 14.17 -12.83
C GLN A 189 -18.94 15.54 -12.23
N GLY A 190 -19.80 16.29 -12.90
CA GLY A 190 -20.20 17.62 -12.43
C GLY A 190 -19.11 18.68 -12.50
N GLY A 191 -19.25 19.73 -11.68
CA GLY A 191 -18.35 20.89 -11.68
C GLY A 191 -17.16 20.80 -10.75
N LEU A 192 -17.19 19.89 -9.76
CA LEU A 192 -16.19 19.79 -8.70
C LEU A 192 -14.76 19.58 -9.22
N PRO A 193 -14.49 18.65 -10.15
CA PRO A 193 -13.15 18.46 -10.68
C PRO A 193 -12.60 19.71 -11.36
N ARG A 194 -13.47 20.47 -12.04
CA ARG A 194 -13.09 21.73 -12.70
C ARG A 194 -12.83 22.87 -11.73
N ALA A 195 -13.41 22.84 -10.55
CA ALA A 195 -13.19 23.84 -9.52
C ALA A 195 -11.90 23.57 -8.71
N LEU A 196 -11.53 22.31 -8.54
CA LEU A 196 -10.38 21.90 -7.74
C LEU A 196 -9.06 21.87 -8.54
N ILE A 197 -9.13 21.58 -9.84
CA ILE A 197 -7.91 21.49 -10.67
C ILE A 197 -7.63 22.85 -11.31
N PRO A 198 -6.45 23.45 -11.07
CA PRO A 198 -6.08 24.72 -11.68
C PRO A 198 -6.13 24.69 -13.20
N ARG A 199 -6.57 25.77 -13.83
CA ARG A 199 -6.58 25.94 -15.28
C ARG A 199 -5.96 27.30 -15.66
N PRO A 200 -4.85 27.30 -16.38
CA PRO A 200 -4.09 26.12 -16.85
C PRO A 200 -3.48 25.31 -15.72
N ALA A 201 -3.26 24.01 -15.97
CA ALA A 201 -2.55 23.17 -15.02
C ALA A 201 -1.12 23.70 -14.81
N PRO A 202 -0.53 23.53 -13.62
CA PRO A 202 0.85 23.94 -13.35
C PRO A 202 1.83 23.36 -14.36
N ALA A 203 2.89 24.09 -14.68
CA ALA A 203 3.92 23.62 -15.61
C ALA A 203 4.54 22.30 -15.11
N GLY A 204 4.81 21.38 -16.02
CA GLY A 204 5.36 20.08 -15.68
C GLY A 204 4.33 19.05 -15.17
N THR A 205 3.04 19.38 -15.08
CA THR A 205 2.00 18.43 -14.70
C THR A 205 2.00 17.21 -15.62
N ARG A 206 2.04 16.02 -15.00
CA ARG A 206 2.02 14.73 -15.71
C ARG A 206 0.62 14.14 -15.67
N TRP A 207 0.04 13.91 -16.85
CA TRP A 207 -1.29 13.31 -16.99
C TRP A 207 -1.18 11.88 -17.49
N SER A 208 -1.87 10.97 -16.83
CA SER A 208 -1.95 9.57 -17.21
C SER A 208 -3.38 9.03 -17.03
N ALA A 209 -3.71 7.98 -17.75
CA ALA A 209 -5.00 7.32 -17.62
C ALA A 209 -4.85 5.81 -17.84
N THR A 210 -5.70 5.03 -17.17
CA THR A 210 -5.90 3.63 -17.56
C THR A 210 -6.48 3.56 -18.98
N PRO A 211 -6.28 2.46 -19.72
CA PRO A 211 -6.80 2.34 -21.09
C PRO A 211 -8.30 2.66 -21.23
N GLY A 212 -9.14 2.20 -20.31
CA GLY A 212 -10.59 2.45 -20.36
C GLY A 212 -10.99 3.87 -19.94
N ALA A 213 -10.15 4.60 -19.19
CA ALA A 213 -10.42 5.98 -18.81
C ALA A 213 -9.80 7.01 -19.76
N ALA A 214 -8.93 6.61 -20.69
CA ALA A 214 -8.14 7.51 -21.53
C ALA A 214 -8.99 8.47 -22.35
N ALA A 215 -9.99 7.97 -23.07
CA ALA A 215 -10.87 8.80 -23.89
C ALA A 215 -11.62 9.87 -23.06
N SER A 216 -12.14 9.49 -21.90
CA SER A 216 -12.81 10.43 -20.97
C SER A 216 -11.85 11.46 -20.40
N ALA A 217 -10.63 11.06 -20.09
CA ALA A 217 -9.57 11.94 -19.60
C ALA A 217 -9.16 12.98 -20.66
N GLU A 218 -8.91 12.55 -21.90
CA GLU A 218 -8.55 13.41 -23.02
C GLU A 218 -9.67 14.41 -23.36
N GLN A 219 -10.91 13.94 -23.38
CA GLN A 219 -12.07 14.81 -23.59
C GLN A 219 -12.18 15.86 -22.47
N TRP A 220 -11.92 15.48 -21.22
CA TRP A 220 -12.01 16.39 -20.09
C TRP A 220 -10.87 17.40 -20.06
N LEU A 221 -9.63 16.98 -20.36
CA LEU A 221 -8.43 17.81 -20.38
C LEU A 221 -8.35 18.69 -21.64
N GLY A 222 -8.87 18.21 -22.79
CA GLY A 222 -8.67 18.80 -24.11
C GLY A 222 -7.27 18.55 -24.68
N MET A 223 -6.56 17.55 -24.20
CA MET A 223 -5.21 17.17 -24.62
C MET A 223 -4.96 15.68 -24.41
N PRO A 224 -4.02 15.06 -25.17
CA PRO A 224 -3.69 13.66 -24.99
C PRO A 224 -3.09 13.35 -23.61
N VAL A 225 -3.34 12.13 -23.13
CA VAL A 225 -2.80 11.61 -21.87
C VAL A 225 -1.85 10.44 -22.10
N ASN A 226 -0.92 10.20 -21.19
CA ASN A 226 -0.12 9.00 -21.21
C ASN A 226 -0.97 7.81 -20.77
N VAL A 227 -1.18 6.83 -21.64
CA VAL A 227 -1.91 5.60 -21.28
C VAL A 227 -0.99 4.73 -20.45
N MET A 228 -1.43 4.42 -19.22
CA MET A 228 -0.67 3.64 -18.25
C MET A 228 -1.53 2.52 -17.70
N ALA A 229 -1.12 1.27 -17.89
CA ALA A 229 -1.82 0.12 -17.33
C ALA A 229 -1.76 0.13 -15.79
N ARG A 230 -2.74 -0.50 -15.14
CA ARG A 230 -2.76 -0.63 -13.66
C ARG A 230 -1.51 -1.32 -13.13
N SER A 231 -0.99 -2.30 -13.87
CA SER A 231 0.26 -3.00 -13.54
C SER A 231 1.49 -2.10 -13.59
N GLU A 232 1.57 -1.22 -14.57
CA GLU A 232 2.66 -0.24 -14.69
C GLU A 232 2.62 0.77 -13.54
N ARG A 233 1.40 1.23 -13.17
CA ARG A 233 1.21 2.10 -12.01
C ARG A 233 1.60 1.40 -10.72
N ALA A 234 1.28 0.12 -10.54
CA ALA A 234 1.68 -0.67 -9.38
C ALA A 234 3.20 -0.80 -9.27
N LEU A 235 3.90 -1.05 -10.38
CA LEU A 235 5.37 -1.07 -10.41
C LEU A 235 5.96 0.32 -10.13
N GLN A 236 5.36 1.39 -10.63
CA GLN A 236 5.77 2.76 -10.33
C GLN A 236 5.64 3.05 -8.84
N ALA A 237 4.51 2.72 -8.21
CA ALA A 237 4.29 2.88 -6.77
C ALA A 237 5.30 2.07 -5.95
N ALA A 238 5.58 0.83 -6.35
CA ALA A 238 6.54 -0.03 -5.67
C ALA A 238 7.98 0.51 -5.69
N ARG A 239 8.34 1.36 -6.66
CA ARG A 239 9.65 2.04 -6.74
C ARG A 239 9.73 3.31 -5.89
N SER A 240 8.61 3.81 -5.38
CA SER A 240 8.63 5.00 -4.52
C SER A 240 9.49 4.77 -3.28
N LEU A 241 9.99 5.84 -2.70
CA LEU A 241 10.71 5.77 -1.42
C LEU A 241 9.78 5.65 -0.22
N TRP A 242 8.47 5.86 -0.42
CA TRP A 242 7.47 5.73 0.63
C TRP A 242 7.42 4.30 1.17
N ASN A 243 7.30 4.22 2.48
CA ASN A 243 7.02 2.97 3.18
C ASN A 243 6.12 3.28 4.37
N LEU A 244 4.85 2.93 4.25
CA LEU A 244 3.88 3.14 5.32
C LEU A 244 4.01 2.09 6.44
N ARG A 245 4.89 1.11 6.30
CA ARG A 245 5.14 0.11 7.34
C ARG A 245 6.08 0.64 8.41
N GLN A 246 5.58 1.58 9.21
CA GLN A 246 6.32 2.25 10.27
C GLN A 246 5.70 1.96 11.65
N PHE A 247 6.35 2.40 12.72
CA PHE A 247 5.92 2.30 14.12
C PHE A 247 5.52 0.87 14.51
N ASP A 248 4.28 0.66 14.94
CA ASP A 248 3.73 -0.64 15.36
C ASP A 248 3.52 -1.63 14.21
N LEU A 249 3.48 -1.18 12.96
CA LEU A 249 3.52 -2.04 11.77
C LEU A 249 4.96 -2.31 11.30
N ALA A 250 5.97 -1.68 11.88
CA ALA A 250 7.37 -1.94 11.53
C ALA A 250 7.71 -3.43 11.75
N GLN A 251 8.47 -4.00 10.82
CA GLN A 251 8.87 -5.40 10.94
C GLN A 251 9.78 -5.62 12.15
N ARG A 252 9.24 -6.12 13.23
CA ARG A 252 10.03 -6.61 14.37
C ARG A 252 10.78 -7.93 14.09
N THR A 253 10.58 -8.55 12.93
CA THR A 253 10.81 -9.99 12.72
C THR A 253 11.79 -10.37 11.60
N ARG A 254 12.63 -9.46 11.09
CA ARG A 254 13.69 -9.89 10.14
C ARG A 254 14.57 -10.98 10.75
N GLY A 255 14.95 -10.86 12.03
CA GLY A 255 15.70 -11.87 12.75
C GLY A 255 14.91 -13.17 12.98
N ALA A 256 13.65 -13.07 13.38
CA ALA A 256 12.79 -14.23 13.62
C ALA A 256 12.42 -14.96 12.31
N ARG A 257 12.30 -14.25 11.18
CA ARG A 257 12.12 -14.88 9.85
C ARG A 257 13.38 -15.62 9.41
N ALA A 258 14.54 -15.00 9.50
CA ALA A 258 15.81 -15.65 9.18
C ALA A 258 16.02 -16.89 10.04
N LEU A 259 15.63 -16.85 11.31
CA LEU A 259 15.66 -17.99 12.22
C LEU A 259 14.64 -19.08 11.83
N ARG A 260 13.38 -18.69 11.51
CA ARG A 260 12.32 -19.60 11.07
C ARG A 260 12.62 -20.24 9.72
N ASP A 261 13.13 -19.48 8.77
CA ASP A 261 13.55 -19.97 7.45
C ASP A 261 14.80 -20.83 7.57
N GLY A 262 15.72 -20.48 8.45
CA GLY A 262 16.87 -21.32 8.84
C GLY A 262 16.40 -22.65 9.45
N LEU A 263 15.48 -22.62 10.40
CA LEU A 263 14.90 -23.82 11.01
C LEU A 263 14.10 -24.66 10.00
N ARG A 264 13.31 -24.06 9.13
CA ARG A 264 12.60 -24.77 8.04
C ARG A 264 13.57 -25.41 7.05
N ARG A 265 14.65 -24.70 6.67
CA ARG A 265 15.73 -25.29 5.84
C ARG A 265 16.40 -26.45 6.55
N MET A 266 16.76 -26.31 7.83
CA MET A 266 17.33 -27.38 8.63
C MET A 266 16.36 -28.56 8.80
N ALA A 267 15.04 -28.33 8.80
CA ALA A 267 14.02 -29.41 8.84
C ALA A 267 13.84 -30.14 7.50
N SER A 268 14.35 -29.59 6.39
CA SER A 268 14.20 -30.21 5.06
C SER A 268 14.95 -31.54 4.95
N PRO A 269 14.50 -32.47 4.07
CA PRO A 269 15.12 -33.80 3.90
C PRO A 269 16.60 -33.72 3.49
N GLN A 270 17.00 -32.67 2.79
CA GLN A 270 18.39 -32.46 2.32
C GLN A 270 19.39 -32.23 3.46
N TRP A 271 18.91 -31.81 4.65
CA TRP A 271 19.73 -31.54 5.83
C TRP A 271 19.75 -32.70 6.84
N ARG A 272 19.18 -33.87 6.48
CA ARG A 272 19.24 -35.07 7.31
C ARG A 272 20.66 -35.44 7.77
N PRO A 273 21.70 -35.47 6.89
CA PRO A 273 23.05 -35.85 7.32
C PRO A 273 23.65 -34.84 8.32
N VAL A 274 23.37 -33.54 8.16
CA VAL A 274 23.85 -32.51 9.09
C VAL A 274 23.20 -32.64 10.47
N ARG A 275 21.88 -32.97 10.53
CA ARG A 275 21.19 -33.24 11.80
C ARG A 275 21.71 -34.45 12.52
N LEU A 276 22.01 -35.52 11.78
CA LEU A 276 22.59 -36.73 12.36
C LEU A 276 24.00 -36.46 12.88
N GLY A 277 24.81 -35.68 12.16
CA GLY A 277 26.15 -35.28 12.61
C GLY A 277 26.12 -34.42 13.86
N LEU A 278 25.21 -33.43 13.93
CA LEU A 278 25.02 -32.60 15.14
C LEU A 278 24.54 -33.43 16.34
N ALA A 279 23.59 -34.35 16.15
CA ALA A 279 23.10 -35.24 17.17
C ALA A 279 24.21 -36.15 17.72
N ALA A 280 25.04 -36.72 16.83
CA ALA A 280 26.19 -37.52 17.21
C ALA A 280 27.22 -36.74 18.01
N LEU A 281 27.44 -35.49 17.67
CA LEU A 281 28.38 -34.60 18.36
C LEU A 281 27.90 -34.23 19.79
N VAL A 282 26.59 -33.98 19.93
CA VAL A 282 25.97 -33.73 21.24
C VAL A 282 26.02 -34.98 22.12
N ILE A 283 25.75 -36.17 21.55
CA ILE A 283 25.85 -37.44 22.30
C ILE A 283 27.29 -37.69 22.72
N ALA A 284 28.27 -37.47 21.85
CA ALA A 284 29.68 -37.63 22.16
C ALA A 284 30.13 -36.70 23.31
N GLN A 285 29.61 -35.48 23.37
CA GLN A 285 29.92 -34.57 24.50
C GLN A 285 29.27 -34.98 25.82
N ILE A 286 28.06 -35.59 25.76
CA ILE A 286 27.39 -36.06 26.99
C ILE A 286 28.02 -37.34 27.54
N VAL A 287 28.53 -38.21 26.66
CA VAL A 287 29.15 -39.51 27.03
C VAL A 287 30.65 -39.33 27.37
N GLY A 288 31.28 -38.25 26.92
CA GLY A 288 32.68 -37.92 27.16
C GLY A 288 32.89 -37.04 28.39
N LEU A 289 31.84 -36.67 29.12
CA LEU A 289 31.85 -36.06 30.45
C LEU A 289 31.52 -37.14 31.50
#